data_4079207e91fd9ff620cfac861b338148
#
_entry.id   4079207e91fd9ff620cfac861b338148
#
_cell.length_a   1.000
_cell.length_b   1.000
_cell.length_c   1.000
_cell.angle_alpha   90.00
_cell.angle_beta   90.00
_cell.angle_gamma   90.00
#
_symmetry.space_group_name_H-M   'P 1'
#
loop_
_entity.id
_entity.type
_entity.pdbx_description
1 polymer ?
#
loop_
_entity_poly.entity_id
_entity_poly.type
_entity_poly.pdbx_seq_one_letter_code
_entity_poly.pdbx_strand_id
1 'polypeptide(L)'
;MNFKYIKNISEGEGTILLYSQIGDSVDASGKYVSGISGSAFAYEMQYLQDKCTKINVRINSIGGSVLDGYSIVSAILNSKVPCNTYIDGLAASISGVIAMAGKKCYMADYGTLMLHNPSGGNDTAVLNLVKDTLVTIFEQRTKLTAEEISVMMDKETWLGANEALNMGLVDEVVASVKKYKVSKSESLSNMAIIYNKIINKPNMEKIQNVLKLSNEADEAAIVAEIEKKDIVLTEVVAENEALKERLKVIEEKEVAEKEKAAEELKNKAIELVENAIKEKKILEAEKDSTIEMAVNNFEFVANMISKINNVKDAAKVFDVKNVSKNEERKDWTIRDWEKKDPNGLVKIKNETPEVYNEMYNQFYKK
;
A
#
# COMPACT_ATOMS: atom_id res chain seq x y z
N MET A 1 -16.08 -11.41 -44.17
CA MET A 1 -15.01 -10.95 -43.26
C MET A 1 -14.62 -12.09 -42.35
N ASN A 2 -13.33 -12.35 -42.20
CA ASN A 2 -12.85 -13.39 -41.28
C ASN A 2 -12.43 -12.71 -39.97
N PHE A 3 -13.29 -12.80 -38.97
CA PHE A 3 -12.98 -12.25 -37.62
C PHE A 3 -12.12 -13.25 -36.85
N LYS A 4 -11.18 -12.74 -36.06
CA LYS A 4 -10.30 -13.56 -35.23
C LYS A 4 -10.87 -13.80 -33.82
N TYR A 5 -11.55 -12.79 -33.30
CA TYR A 5 -11.96 -12.74 -31.89
C TYR A 5 -13.47 -12.71 -31.69
N ILE A 6 -14.25 -12.20 -32.67
CA ILE A 6 -15.71 -12.24 -32.58
C ILE A 6 -16.17 -13.69 -32.60
N LYS A 7 -16.89 -14.09 -31.55
CA LYS A 7 -17.46 -15.43 -31.40
C LYS A 7 -18.81 -15.56 -32.06
N ASN A 8 -19.71 -14.62 -31.78
CA ASN A 8 -21.07 -14.60 -32.36
C ASN A 8 -21.68 -13.20 -32.22
N ILE A 9 -22.74 -13.00 -33.02
CA ILE A 9 -23.69 -11.91 -32.87
C ILE A 9 -25.06 -12.57 -32.84
N SER A 10 -25.83 -12.36 -31.78
CA SER A 10 -27.16 -12.92 -31.61
C SER A 10 -28.06 -11.95 -30.84
N GLU A 11 -29.27 -11.74 -31.30
CA GLU A 11 -30.31 -10.91 -30.65
C GLU A 11 -29.82 -9.48 -30.29
N GLY A 12 -28.95 -8.90 -31.14
CA GLY A 12 -28.38 -7.58 -30.91
C GLY A 12 -27.23 -7.55 -29.90
N GLU A 13 -26.77 -8.68 -29.39
CA GLU A 13 -25.58 -8.79 -28.55
C GLU A 13 -24.40 -9.38 -29.33
N GLY A 14 -23.26 -8.74 -29.23
CA GLY A 14 -21.99 -9.23 -29.78
C GLY A 14 -21.12 -9.85 -28.68
N THR A 15 -20.49 -10.98 -28.97
CA THR A 15 -19.53 -11.62 -28.08
C THR A 15 -18.16 -11.69 -28.73
N ILE A 16 -17.14 -11.21 -28.03
CA ILE A 16 -15.75 -11.22 -28.44
C ILE A 16 -14.88 -11.89 -27.37
N LEU A 17 -13.90 -12.69 -27.77
CA LEU A 17 -13.09 -13.52 -26.88
C LEU A 17 -11.66 -13.01 -26.75
N LEU A 18 -11.17 -12.91 -25.52
CA LEU A 18 -9.77 -12.73 -25.15
C LEU A 18 -9.27 -14.02 -24.46
N TYR A 19 -9.12 -15.08 -25.27
CA TYR A 19 -8.80 -16.43 -24.78
C TYR A 19 -7.38 -16.86 -25.17
N SER A 20 -6.43 -15.92 -25.08
CA SER A 20 -5.01 -16.17 -25.32
C SER A 20 -4.18 -15.10 -24.63
N GLN A 21 -2.88 -15.18 -24.74
CA GLN A 21 -1.96 -14.10 -24.33
C GLN A 21 -2.26 -12.82 -25.11
N ILE A 22 -2.12 -11.66 -24.46
CA ILE A 22 -2.26 -10.34 -25.08
C ILE A 22 -0.94 -9.96 -25.76
N GLY A 23 -1.04 -9.63 -27.05
CA GLY A 23 0.15 -9.36 -27.88
C GLY A 23 0.92 -10.63 -28.25
N ASP A 24 1.80 -10.47 -29.23
CA ASP A 24 2.67 -11.53 -29.68
C ASP A 24 3.81 -11.78 -28.68
N SER A 25 4.36 -12.97 -28.67
CA SER A 25 5.49 -13.34 -27.82
C SER A 25 6.43 -14.31 -28.54
N VAL A 26 7.55 -14.58 -27.90
CA VAL A 26 8.49 -15.62 -28.32
C VAL A 26 8.55 -16.66 -27.22
N ASP A 27 8.36 -17.93 -27.55
CA ASP A 27 8.45 -19.01 -26.57
C ASP A 27 9.91 -19.32 -26.20
N ALA A 28 10.14 -20.20 -25.24
CA ALA A 28 11.46 -20.55 -24.76
C ALA A 28 12.38 -21.20 -25.82
N SER A 29 11.81 -21.71 -26.91
CA SER A 29 12.58 -22.24 -28.05
C SER A 29 12.95 -21.15 -29.07
N GLY A 30 12.58 -19.88 -28.83
CA GLY A 30 12.74 -18.77 -29.76
C GLY A 30 11.67 -18.73 -30.84
N LYS A 31 10.61 -19.56 -30.76
CA LYS A 31 9.54 -19.60 -31.74
C LYS A 31 8.50 -18.52 -31.45
N TYR A 32 8.13 -17.83 -32.52
CA TYR A 32 7.06 -16.83 -32.48
C TYR A 32 5.72 -17.47 -32.14
N VAL A 33 5.03 -16.88 -31.15
CA VAL A 33 3.68 -17.26 -30.70
C VAL A 33 2.78 -16.06 -30.90
N SER A 34 1.81 -16.19 -31.82
CA SER A 34 0.84 -15.15 -32.06
C SER A 34 -0.16 -15.05 -30.91
N GLY A 35 -0.29 -13.88 -30.33
CA GLY A 35 -1.28 -13.56 -29.32
C GLY A 35 -2.44 -12.70 -29.85
N ILE A 36 -3.12 -12.03 -28.94
CA ILE A 36 -4.23 -11.14 -29.28
C ILE A 36 -3.68 -9.76 -29.60
N SER A 37 -3.78 -9.37 -30.86
CA SER A 37 -3.40 -8.04 -31.31
C SER A 37 -4.42 -7.00 -30.85
N GLY A 38 -3.97 -5.97 -30.14
CA GLY A 38 -4.82 -4.88 -29.67
C GLY A 38 -5.49 -4.11 -30.81
N SER A 39 -4.77 -3.90 -31.93
CA SER A 39 -5.31 -3.20 -33.09
C SER A 39 -6.39 -4.04 -33.81
N ALA A 40 -6.18 -5.36 -33.97
CA ALA A 40 -7.18 -6.23 -34.57
C ALA A 40 -8.43 -6.33 -33.68
N PHE A 41 -8.25 -6.42 -32.35
CA PHE A 41 -9.36 -6.38 -31.42
C PHE A 41 -10.15 -5.07 -31.52
N ALA A 42 -9.47 -3.91 -31.56
CA ALA A 42 -10.13 -2.63 -31.67
C ALA A 42 -10.93 -2.49 -32.98
N TYR A 43 -10.42 -3.04 -34.08
CA TYR A 43 -11.15 -3.10 -35.35
C TYR A 43 -12.42 -3.96 -35.24
N GLU A 44 -12.32 -5.13 -34.64
CA GLU A 44 -13.48 -6.03 -34.44
C GLU A 44 -14.49 -5.43 -33.45
N MET A 45 -14.04 -4.72 -32.42
CA MET A 45 -14.91 -3.96 -31.52
C MET A 45 -15.68 -2.86 -32.26
N GLN A 46 -15.03 -2.12 -33.17
CA GLN A 46 -15.72 -1.13 -33.98
C GLN A 46 -16.84 -1.76 -34.84
N TYR A 47 -16.56 -2.90 -35.45
CA TYR A 47 -17.59 -3.63 -36.20
C TYR A 47 -18.77 -4.05 -35.30
N LEU A 48 -18.51 -4.55 -34.09
CA LEU A 48 -19.57 -4.91 -33.15
C LEU A 48 -20.41 -3.71 -32.73
N GLN A 49 -19.80 -2.54 -32.51
CA GLN A 49 -20.49 -1.30 -32.15
C GLN A 49 -21.50 -0.87 -33.23
N ASP A 50 -21.21 -1.14 -34.50
CA ASP A 50 -22.09 -0.81 -35.61
C ASP A 50 -23.21 -1.81 -35.80
N LYS A 51 -23.12 -3.01 -35.22
CA LYS A 51 -24.06 -4.13 -35.44
C LYS A 51 -24.84 -4.55 -34.21
N CYS A 52 -24.39 -4.17 -33.02
CA CYS A 52 -24.94 -4.64 -31.75
C CYS A 52 -25.38 -3.47 -30.86
N THR A 53 -26.31 -3.75 -29.99
CA THR A 53 -26.78 -2.83 -28.93
C THR A 53 -26.04 -3.05 -27.62
N LYS A 54 -25.30 -4.17 -27.49
CA LYS A 54 -24.50 -4.55 -26.35
C LYS A 54 -23.36 -5.47 -26.77
N ILE A 55 -22.20 -5.33 -26.13
CA ILE A 55 -21.03 -6.16 -26.36
C ILE A 55 -20.60 -6.85 -25.06
N ASN A 56 -20.24 -8.13 -25.20
CA ASN A 56 -19.74 -8.97 -24.11
C ASN A 56 -18.31 -9.39 -24.45
N VAL A 57 -17.32 -8.90 -23.68
CA VAL A 57 -15.90 -9.28 -23.79
C VAL A 57 -15.63 -10.39 -22.80
N ARG A 58 -15.34 -11.58 -23.28
CA ARG A 58 -15.06 -12.75 -22.45
C ARG A 58 -13.56 -12.97 -22.32
N ILE A 59 -13.07 -13.13 -21.11
CA ILE A 59 -11.64 -13.10 -20.77
C ILE A 59 -11.24 -14.41 -20.13
N ASN A 60 -10.22 -15.04 -20.70
CA ASN A 60 -9.45 -16.13 -20.11
C ASN A 60 -8.01 -16.00 -20.62
N SER A 61 -7.20 -15.19 -19.92
CA SER A 61 -5.90 -14.75 -20.40
C SER A 61 -4.90 -14.54 -19.26
N ILE A 62 -3.66 -14.92 -19.53
CA ILE A 62 -2.51 -14.66 -18.64
C ILE A 62 -2.00 -13.22 -18.71
N GLY A 63 -2.56 -12.36 -19.57
CA GLY A 63 -2.03 -11.02 -19.84
C GLY A 63 -0.98 -11.02 -20.94
N GLY A 64 -0.02 -10.09 -20.89
CA GLY A 64 1.05 -9.96 -21.90
C GLY A 64 1.42 -8.52 -22.20
N SER A 65 1.41 -8.13 -23.48
CA SER A 65 1.80 -6.79 -23.95
C SER A 65 0.90 -5.69 -23.38
N VAL A 66 1.50 -4.75 -22.65
CA VAL A 66 0.80 -3.58 -22.10
C VAL A 66 0.27 -2.67 -23.22
N LEU A 67 1.00 -2.52 -24.32
CA LEU A 67 0.60 -1.67 -25.45
C LEU A 67 -0.65 -2.21 -26.15
N ASP A 68 -0.68 -3.52 -26.42
CA ASP A 68 -1.88 -4.17 -26.95
C ASP A 68 -3.03 -4.11 -25.95
N GLY A 69 -2.73 -4.30 -24.66
CA GLY A 69 -3.70 -4.17 -23.58
C GLY A 69 -4.33 -2.78 -23.52
N TYR A 70 -3.55 -1.73 -23.62
CA TYR A 70 -4.08 -0.35 -23.67
C TYR A 70 -4.97 -0.10 -24.89
N SER A 71 -4.65 -0.68 -26.03
CA SER A 71 -5.49 -0.59 -27.22
C SER A 71 -6.85 -1.25 -26.98
N ILE A 72 -6.86 -2.41 -26.30
CA ILE A 72 -8.06 -3.13 -25.92
C ILE A 72 -8.89 -2.36 -24.88
N VAL A 73 -8.24 -1.87 -23.80
CA VAL A 73 -8.87 -1.04 -22.77
C VAL A 73 -9.52 0.18 -23.40
N SER A 74 -8.80 0.89 -24.28
CA SER A 74 -9.32 2.06 -24.98
C SER A 74 -10.54 1.72 -25.83
N ALA A 75 -10.52 0.61 -26.56
CA ALA A 75 -11.65 0.16 -27.39
C ALA A 75 -12.90 -0.15 -26.55
N ILE A 76 -12.74 -0.68 -25.34
CA ILE A 76 -13.84 -0.99 -24.42
C ILE A 76 -14.38 0.29 -23.77
N LEU A 77 -13.51 1.13 -23.21
CA LEU A 77 -13.90 2.37 -22.51
C LEU A 77 -14.60 3.36 -23.44
N ASN A 78 -14.18 3.43 -24.71
CA ASN A 78 -14.75 4.34 -25.70
C ASN A 78 -15.87 3.69 -26.55
N SER A 79 -16.39 2.55 -26.12
CA SER A 79 -17.49 1.88 -26.81
C SER A 79 -18.76 2.72 -26.79
N LYS A 80 -19.36 2.93 -27.97
CA LYS A 80 -20.64 3.64 -28.15
C LYS A 80 -21.84 2.89 -27.61
N VAL A 81 -21.70 1.58 -27.42
CA VAL A 81 -22.74 0.69 -26.85
C VAL A 81 -22.25 0.09 -25.54
N PRO A 82 -23.13 -0.28 -24.61
CA PRO A 82 -22.74 -0.92 -23.38
C PRO A 82 -21.83 -2.13 -23.61
N CYS A 83 -20.64 -2.08 -23.03
CA CYS A 83 -19.66 -3.16 -23.14
C CYS A 83 -19.41 -3.76 -21.73
N ASN A 84 -19.75 -5.03 -21.53
CA ASN A 84 -19.49 -5.75 -20.30
C ASN A 84 -18.31 -6.71 -20.45
N THR A 85 -17.60 -6.95 -19.38
CA THR A 85 -16.48 -7.90 -19.31
C THR A 85 -16.87 -9.11 -18.45
N TYR A 86 -16.34 -10.27 -18.80
CA TYR A 86 -16.60 -11.54 -18.12
C TYR A 86 -15.29 -12.28 -17.92
N ILE A 87 -14.89 -12.52 -16.69
CA ILE A 87 -13.74 -13.35 -16.32
C ILE A 87 -14.22 -14.79 -16.28
N ASP A 88 -13.94 -15.55 -17.35
CA ASP A 88 -14.41 -16.93 -17.51
C ASP A 88 -13.53 -17.97 -16.83
N GLY A 89 -12.27 -17.62 -16.57
CA GLY A 89 -11.32 -18.48 -15.88
C GLY A 89 -10.24 -17.62 -15.24
N LEU A 90 -9.31 -17.13 -16.04
CA LEU A 90 -8.20 -16.33 -15.56
C LEU A 90 -8.20 -14.94 -16.21
N ALA A 91 -8.01 -13.89 -15.40
CA ALA A 91 -7.67 -12.56 -15.87
C ALA A 91 -6.42 -12.08 -15.08
N ALA A 92 -5.23 -12.35 -15.62
CA ALA A 92 -3.99 -12.02 -14.95
C ALA A 92 -3.27 -10.86 -15.63
N SER A 93 -2.57 -10.01 -14.82
CA SER A 93 -1.75 -8.93 -15.35
C SER A 93 -2.60 -7.93 -16.16
N ILE A 94 -2.18 -7.54 -17.35
CA ILE A 94 -2.92 -6.59 -18.20
C ILE A 94 -4.33 -7.09 -18.57
N SER A 95 -4.60 -8.39 -18.57
CA SER A 95 -5.97 -8.88 -18.81
C SER A 95 -6.90 -8.62 -17.62
N GLY A 96 -6.37 -8.53 -16.40
CA GLY A 96 -7.09 -8.04 -15.24
C GLY A 96 -7.48 -6.57 -15.39
N VAL A 97 -6.58 -5.74 -15.91
CA VAL A 97 -6.86 -4.33 -16.22
C VAL A 97 -7.93 -4.20 -17.32
N ILE A 98 -7.85 -5.03 -18.36
CA ILE A 98 -8.87 -5.08 -19.42
C ILE A 98 -10.24 -5.42 -18.84
N ALA A 99 -10.32 -6.36 -17.88
CA ALA A 99 -11.55 -6.71 -17.21
C ALA A 99 -12.19 -5.49 -16.51
N MET A 100 -11.39 -4.59 -15.95
CA MET A 100 -11.89 -3.38 -15.28
C MET A 100 -12.47 -2.34 -16.25
N ALA A 101 -12.16 -2.40 -17.53
CA ALA A 101 -12.66 -1.45 -18.52
C ALA A 101 -14.15 -1.63 -18.87
N GLY A 102 -14.77 -2.78 -18.54
CA GLY A 102 -16.17 -3.04 -18.81
C GLY A 102 -17.12 -2.16 -18.01
N LYS A 103 -18.29 -1.84 -18.58
CA LYS A 103 -19.37 -1.15 -17.84
C LYS A 103 -19.76 -1.94 -16.58
N LYS A 104 -19.88 -3.26 -16.73
CA LYS A 104 -19.94 -4.22 -15.63
C LYS A 104 -18.90 -5.31 -15.85
N CYS A 105 -18.31 -5.77 -14.76
CA CYS A 105 -17.38 -6.89 -14.75
C CYS A 105 -18.01 -8.07 -14.00
N TYR A 106 -18.18 -9.17 -14.70
CA TYR A 106 -18.68 -10.45 -14.17
C TYR A 106 -17.52 -11.43 -14.02
N MET A 107 -17.60 -12.32 -13.06
CA MET A 107 -16.57 -13.33 -12.84
C MET A 107 -17.20 -14.68 -12.53
N ALA A 108 -16.75 -15.73 -13.18
CA ALA A 108 -17.16 -17.09 -12.84
C ALA A 108 -16.79 -17.41 -11.36
N ASP A 109 -17.63 -18.19 -10.69
CA ASP A 109 -17.43 -18.55 -9.26
C ASP A 109 -16.11 -19.30 -8.98
N TYR A 110 -15.50 -19.90 -10.02
CA TYR A 110 -14.18 -20.53 -10.02
C TYR A 110 -13.09 -19.66 -10.67
N GLY A 111 -13.43 -18.45 -11.11
CA GLY A 111 -12.51 -17.54 -11.77
C GLY A 111 -11.41 -17.02 -10.85
N THR A 112 -10.34 -16.55 -11.45
CA THR A 112 -9.18 -15.97 -10.76
C THR A 112 -8.77 -14.65 -11.40
N LEU A 113 -8.54 -13.65 -10.59
CA LEU A 113 -8.01 -12.34 -10.97
C LEU A 113 -6.61 -12.17 -10.36
N MET A 114 -5.64 -11.68 -11.12
CA MET A 114 -4.30 -11.41 -10.59
C MET A 114 -3.79 -10.03 -10.98
N LEU A 115 -3.27 -9.33 -9.97
CA LEU A 115 -2.64 -8.02 -10.10
C LEU A 115 -1.16 -8.14 -9.74
N HIS A 116 -0.31 -7.59 -10.58
CA HIS A 116 1.12 -7.44 -10.30
C HIS A 116 1.71 -6.21 -11.00
N ASN A 117 2.94 -5.85 -10.62
CA ASN A 117 3.65 -4.75 -11.26
C ASN A 117 3.97 -5.04 -12.73
N PRO A 118 4.00 -4.01 -13.59
CA PRO A 118 4.49 -4.18 -14.94
C PRO A 118 5.95 -4.64 -14.91
N SER A 119 6.28 -5.53 -15.82
CA SER A 119 7.62 -6.10 -15.95
C SER A 119 8.07 -6.08 -17.42
N GLY A 120 9.36 -6.21 -17.62
CA GLY A 120 9.96 -6.14 -18.95
C GLY A 120 10.52 -4.75 -19.28
N GLY A 121 11.66 -4.73 -19.97
CA GLY A 121 12.42 -3.50 -20.20
C GLY A 121 13.34 -3.11 -19.05
N ASN A 122 14.27 -2.19 -19.33
CA ASN A 122 15.33 -1.79 -18.38
C ASN A 122 15.10 -0.38 -17.80
N ASP A 123 14.02 0.30 -18.22
CA ASP A 123 13.74 1.68 -17.80
C ASP A 123 12.72 1.69 -16.64
N THR A 124 13.22 1.88 -15.44
CA THR A 124 12.41 1.94 -14.21
C THR A 124 11.43 3.11 -14.23
N ALA A 125 11.75 4.24 -14.85
CA ALA A 125 10.87 5.38 -14.92
C ALA A 125 9.65 5.08 -15.80
N VAL A 126 9.86 4.40 -16.93
CA VAL A 126 8.76 3.94 -17.80
C VAL A 126 7.88 2.91 -17.09
N LEU A 127 8.49 1.96 -16.37
CA LEU A 127 7.73 0.95 -15.62
C LEU A 127 6.89 1.59 -14.50
N ASN A 128 7.41 2.59 -13.80
CA ASN A 128 6.65 3.33 -12.80
C ASN A 128 5.49 4.10 -13.42
N LEU A 129 5.69 4.79 -14.53
CA LEU A 129 4.62 5.49 -15.25
C LEU A 129 3.51 4.52 -15.69
N VAL A 130 3.88 3.35 -16.20
CA VAL A 130 2.91 2.29 -16.53
C VAL A 130 2.18 1.83 -15.28
N LYS A 131 2.88 1.56 -14.16
CA LYS A 131 2.26 1.17 -12.89
C LYS A 131 1.22 2.19 -12.44
N ASP A 132 1.56 3.48 -12.43
CA ASP A 132 0.66 4.56 -11.99
C ASP A 132 -0.61 4.61 -12.85
N THR A 133 -0.46 4.39 -14.17
CA THR A 133 -1.61 4.31 -15.09
C THR A 133 -2.51 3.12 -14.77
N LEU A 134 -1.92 1.94 -14.52
CA LEU A 134 -2.69 0.74 -14.16
C LEU A 134 -3.40 0.91 -12.81
N VAL A 135 -2.72 1.49 -11.81
CA VAL A 135 -3.31 1.83 -10.51
C VAL A 135 -4.53 2.74 -10.68
N THR A 136 -4.42 3.79 -11.50
CA THR A 136 -5.53 4.70 -11.79
C THR A 136 -6.75 3.97 -12.38
N ILE A 137 -6.54 3.01 -13.29
CA ILE A 137 -7.64 2.23 -13.88
C ILE A 137 -8.35 1.37 -12.83
N PHE A 138 -7.59 0.73 -11.93
CA PHE A 138 -8.17 -0.05 -10.83
C PHE A 138 -8.90 0.86 -9.83
N GLU A 139 -8.33 2.00 -9.45
CA GLU A 139 -8.91 2.94 -8.49
C GLU A 139 -10.27 3.47 -8.96
N GLN A 140 -10.41 3.82 -10.24
CA GLN A 140 -11.68 4.26 -10.82
C GLN A 140 -12.79 3.21 -10.75
N ARG A 141 -12.42 1.94 -10.65
CA ARG A 141 -13.35 0.80 -10.64
C ARG A 141 -13.73 0.36 -9.23
N THR A 142 -12.86 0.56 -8.26
CA THR A 142 -12.97 -0.04 -6.93
C THR A 142 -13.21 1.02 -5.85
N LYS A 143 -13.35 0.58 -4.60
CA LYS A 143 -13.33 1.45 -3.41
C LYS A 143 -11.96 1.51 -2.75
N LEU A 144 -10.96 0.85 -3.36
CA LEU A 144 -9.60 0.80 -2.86
C LEU A 144 -8.85 2.09 -3.23
N THR A 145 -7.94 2.51 -2.37
CA THR A 145 -7.05 3.63 -2.63
C THR A 145 -5.92 3.24 -3.58
N ALA A 146 -5.28 4.21 -4.20
CA ALA A 146 -4.10 3.99 -5.04
C ALA A 146 -2.98 3.25 -4.29
N GLU A 147 -2.77 3.56 -2.98
CA GLU A 147 -1.81 2.88 -2.13
C GLU A 147 -2.15 1.40 -1.92
N GLU A 148 -3.41 1.09 -1.62
CA GLU A 148 -3.86 -0.29 -1.43
C GLU A 148 -3.67 -1.12 -2.70
N ILE A 149 -4.03 -0.57 -3.86
CA ILE A 149 -3.83 -1.20 -5.16
C ILE A 149 -2.34 -1.39 -5.45
N SER A 150 -1.50 -0.37 -5.20
CA SER A 150 -0.05 -0.47 -5.37
C SER A 150 0.56 -1.58 -4.52
N VAL A 151 0.16 -1.70 -3.25
CA VAL A 151 0.61 -2.78 -2.35
C VAL A 151 0.16 -4.16 -2.87
N MET A 152 -1.05 -4.26 -3.41
CA MET A 152 -1.53 -5.52 -4.03
C MET A 152 -0.69 -5.89 -5.26
N MET A 153 -0.33 -4.92 -6.09
CA MET A 153 0.52 -5.13 -7.26
C MET A 153 1.96 -5.53 -6.86
N ASP A 154 2.52 -4.89 -5.83
CA ASP A 154 3.87 -5.19 -5.31
C ASP A 154 3.97 -6.63 -4.77
N LYS A 155 2.88 -7.17 -4.24
CA LYS A 155 2.80 -8.53 -3.67
C LYS A 155 2.39 -9.60 -4.66
N GLU A 156 2.13 -9.27 -5.92
CA GLU A 156 1.52 -10.19 -6.87
C GLU A 156 0.28 -10.86 -6.27
N THR A 157 -0.80 -10.07 -6.17
CA THR A 157 -2.01 -10.53 -5.47
C THR A 157 -2.92 -11.36 -6.37
N TRP A 158 -3.28 -12.54 -5.91
CA TRP A 158 -4.21 -13.46 -6.53
C TRP A 158 -5.53 -13.48 -5.78
N LEU A 159 -6.64 -13.28 -6.49
CA LEU A 159 -7.98 -13.15 -5.93
C LEU A 159 -8.93 -14.17 -6.54
N GLY A 160 -9.67 -14.87 -5.69
CA GLY A 160 -10.84 -15.62 -6.09
C GLY A 160 -12.06 -14.71 -6.27
N ALA A 161 -13.12 -15.26 -6.87
CA ALA A 161 -14.32 -14.50 -7.27
C ALA A 161 -14.95 -13.70 -6.11
N ASN A 162 -15.10 -14.32 -4.94
CA ASN A 162 -15.71 -13.66 -3.78
C ASN A 162 -14.81 -12.54 -3.19
N GLU A 163 -13.50 -12.69 -3.25
CA GLU A 163 -12.55 -11.68 -2.80
C GLU A 163 -12.59 -10.47 -3.72
N ALA A 164 -12.57 -10.72 -5.04
CA ALA A 164 -12.68 -9.68 -6.05
C ALA A 164 -14.03 -8.92 -5.95
N LEU A 165 -15.13 -9.61 -5.65
CA LEU A 165 -16.44 -9.02 -5.41
C LEU A 165 -16.43 -8.11 -4.16
N ASN A 166 -15.90 -8.62 -3.05
CA ASN A 166 -15.84 -7.87 -1.80
C ASN A 166 -15.00 -6.59 -1.91
N MET A 167 -13.95 -6.60 -2.72
CA MET A 167 -13.09 -5.45 -3.00
C MET A 167 -13.70 -4.50 -4.05
N GLY A 168 -14.81 -4.88 -4.69
CA GLY A 168 -15.45 -4.09 -5.74
C GLY A 168 -14.75 -4.16 -7.11
N LEU A 169 -13.78 -5.09 -7.27
CA LEU A 169 -13.11 -5.33 -8.55
C LEU A 169 -14.03 -5.97 -9.58
N VAL A 170 -15.01 -6.77 -9.13
CA VAL A 170 -16.07 -7.31 -9.98
C VAL A 170 -17.43 -6.93 -9.42
N ASP A 171 -18.43 -6.80 -10.30
CA ASP A 171 -19.79 -6.41 -9.91
C ASP A 171 -20.65 -7.61 -9.51
N GLU A 172 -20.39 -8.78 -10.09
CA GLU A 172 -21.21 -9.97 -9.88
C GLU A 172 -20.40 -11.25 -10.11
N VAL A 173 -20.65 -12.24 -9.26
CA VAL A 173 -20.12 -13.59 -9.41
C VAL A 173 -21.17 -14.47 -10.08
N VAL A 174 -20.83 -15.01 -11.24
CA VAL A 174 -21.70 -15.90 -12.01
C VAL A 174 -21.49 -17.34 -11.56
N ALA A 175 -22.54 -17.94 -11.01
CA ALA A 175 -22.47 -19.32 -10.54
C ALA A 175 -22.35 -20.32 -11.70
N SER A 176 -21.47 -21.30 -11.56
CA SER A 176 -21.37 -22.42 -12.47
C SER A 176 -22.60 -23.31 -12.37
N VAL A 177 -23.03 -23.87 -13.51
CA VAL A 177 -24.18 -24.80 -13.57
C VAL A 177 -23.93 -26.06 -12.73
N LYS A 178 -22.67 -26.50 -12.64
CA LYS A 178 -22.24 -27.60 -11.78
C LYS A 178 -21.36 -27.04 -10.65
N LYS A 179 -21.76 -27.27 -9.41
CA LYS A 179 -20.95 -26.88 -8.24
C LYS A 179 -19.77 -27.80 -8.09
N TYR A 180 -18.57 -27.24 -8.23
CA TYR A 180 -17.32 -27.90 -7.87
C TYR A 180 -16.88 -27.44 -6.48
N LYS A 181 -16.49 -28.38 -5.61
CA LYS A 181 -15.80 -28.04 -4.35
C LYS A 181 -14.31 -27.88 -4.68
N VAL A 182 -13.87 -26.65 -4.84
CA VAL A 182 -12.44 -26.34 -4.98
C VAL A 182 -11.95 -25.84 -3.62
N SER A 183 -10.89 -26.44 -3.08
CA SER A 183 -10.24 -25.90 -1.90
C SER A 183 -9.50 -24.61 -2.27
N LYS A 184 -9.85 -23.52 -1.60
CA LYS A 184 -9.50 -22.15 -1.99
C LYS A 184 -7.99 -21.88 -2.05
N SER A 185 -7.21 -22.41 -1.10
CA SER A 185 -5.78 -22.13 -0.99
C SER A 185 -4.92 -22.87 -2.00
N GLU A 186 -5.24 -24.14 -2.28
CA GLU A 186 -4.48 -24.95 -3.24
C GLU A 186 -4.69 -24.50 -4.68
N SER A 187 -5.92 -24.05 -5.02
CA SER A 187 -6.22 -23.61 -6.39
C SER A 187 -5.46 -22.34 -6.77
N LEU A 188 -5.44 -21.33 -5.90
CA LEU A 188 -4.73 -20.07 -6.17
C LEU A 188 -3.22 -20.28 -6.21
N SER A 189 -2.66 -21.08 -5.28
CA SER A 189 -1.24 -21.43 -5.28
C SER A 189 -0.85 -22.19 -6.56
N ASN A 190 -1.68 -23.12 -7.00
CA ASN A 190 -1.43 -23.86 -8.25
C ASN A 190 -1.53 -22.95 -9.47
N MET A 191 -2.46 -22.00 -9.51
CA MET A 191 -2.57 -21.02 -10.60
C MET A 191 -1.35 -20.11 -10.66
N ALA A 192 -0.85 -19.64 -9.50
CA ALA A 192 0.39 -18.87 -9.42
C ALA A 192 1.58 -19.66 -9.95
N ILE A 193 1.73 -20.94 -9.58
CA ILE A 193 2.79 -21.82 -10.08
C ILE A 193 2.66 -22.01 -11.60
N ILE A 194 1.46 -22.26 -12.12
CA ILE A 194 1.21 -22.43 -13.56
C ILE A 194 1.53 -21.13 -14.30
N TYR A 195 1.04 -19.98 -13.80
CA TYR A 195 1.32 -18.68 -14.37
C TYR A 195 2.82 -18.43 -14.46
N ASN A 196 3.53 -18.61 -13.34
CA ASN A 196 4.97 -18.41 -13.28
C ASN A 196 5.74 -19.36 -14.20
N LYS A 197 5.28 -20.61 -14.38
CA LYS A 197 5.87 -21.54 -15.37
C LYS A 197 5.63 -21.12 -16.81
N ILE A 198 4.51 -20.46 -17.11
CA ILE A 198 4.18 -20.01 -18.48
C ILE A 198 4.93 -18.71 -18.80
N ILE A 199 4.93 -17.73 -17.87
CA ILE A 199 5.52 -16.40 -18.09
C ILE A 199 7.02 -16.39 -17.83
N ASN A 200 7.44 -17.01 -16.73
CA ASN A 200 8.84 -17.05 -16.31
C ASN A 200 9.50 -18.36 -16.79
N LYS A 201 9.50 -18.61 -18.09
CA LYS A 201 10.47 -19.58 -18.61
C LYS A 201 11.86 -19.01 -18.34
N PRO A 202 12.69 -19.72 -17.58
CA PRO A 202 13.97 -19.19 -17.17
C PRO A 202 14.82 -18.91 -18.42
N ASN A 203 15.12 -17.66 -18.67
CA ASN A 203 16.22 -17.31 -19.56
C ASN A 203 17.49 -17.72 -18.82
N MET A 204 18.09 -18.82 -19.24
CA MET A 204 19.27 -19.42 -18.61
C MET A 204 20.41 -18.40 -18.50
N GLU A 205 20.62 -17.59 -19.51
CA GLU A 205 21.60 -16.49 -19.51
C GLU A 205 21.30 -15.46 -18.40
N LYS A 206 20.04 -15.10 -18.22
CA LYS A 206 19.64 -14.17 -17.16
C LYS A 206 19.83 -14.76 -15.77
N ILE A 207 19.55 -16.07 -15.60
CA ILE A 207 19.78 -16.78 -14.34
C ILE A 207 21.27 -16.88 -14.05
N GLN A 208 22.08 -17.27 -15.02
CA GLN A 208 23.54 -17.34 -14.92
C GLN A 208 24.12 -15.98 -14.53
N ASN A 209 23.65 -14.88 -15.16
CA ASN A 209 24.07 -13.52 -14.83
C ASN A 209 23.68 -13.11 -13.40
N VAL A 210 22.46 -13.39 -12.95
CA VAL A 210 22.00 -13.09 -11.58
C VAL A 210 22.80 -13.87 -10.54
N LEU A 211 23.11 -15.12 -10.84
CA LEU A 211 23.92 -15.98 -9.97
C LEU A 211 25.43 -15.72 -10.10
N LYS A 212 25.85 -14.86 -11.04
CA LYS A 212 27.26 -14.59 -11.38
C LYS A 212 28.02 -15.85 -11.84
N LEU A 213 27.32 -16.74 -12.53
CA LEU A 213 27.88 -17.91 -13.18
C LEU A 213 28.32 -17.59 -14.61
N SER A 214 29.18 -18.41 -15.17
CA SER A 214 29.56 -18.31 -16.61
C SER A 214 28.36 -18.67 -17.49
N ASN A 215 28.34 -18.16 -18.72
CA ASN A 215 27.29 -18.49 -19.70
C ASN A 215 27.32 -19.96 -20.14
N GLU A 216 28.38 -20.71 -19.78
CA GLU A 216 28.54 -22.14 -20.03
C GLU A 216 28.11 -23.01 -18.83
N ALA A 217 27.68 -22.41 -17.72
CA ALA A 217 27.23 -23.14 -16.55
C ALA A 217 25.99 -23.98 -16.89
N ASP A 218 26.06 -25.26 -16.58
CA ASP A 218 24.95 -26.18 -16.76
C ASP A 218 23.88 -26.07 -15.66
N GLU A 219 22.80 -26.80 -15.83
CA GLU A 219 21.69 -26.83 -14.88
C GLU A 219 22.14 -27.26 -13.47
N ALA A 220 23.08 -28.19 -13.38
CA ALA A 220 23.59 -28.67 -12.09
C ALA A 220 24.39 -27.60 -11.35
N ALA A 221 25.18 -26.80 -12.04
CA ALA A 221 25.90 -25.67 -11.47
C ALA A 221 24.94 -24.56 -10.98
N ILE A 222 23.86 -24.33 -11.71
CA ILE A 222 22.81 -23.37 -11.32
C ILE A 222 22.09 -23.84 -10.07
N VAL A 223 21.69 -25.11 -10.01
CA VAL A 223 21.02 -25.69 -8.83
C VAL A 223 21.92 -25.61 -7.60
N ALA A 224 23.22 -26.00 -7.75
CA ALA A 224 24.14 -25.91 -6.63
C ALA A 224 24.35 -24.50 -6.09
N GLU A 225 24.35 -23.48 -6.95
CA GLU A 225 24.47 -22.08 -6.49
C GLU A 225 23.17 -21.57 -5.87
N ILE A 226 22.01 -22.03 -6.33
CA ILE A 226 20.72 -21.74 -5.69
C ILE A 226 20.68 -22.35 -4.29
N GLU A 227 21.00 -23.63 -4.13
CA GLU A 227 21.04 -24.32 -2.83
C GLU A 227 21.98 -23.60 -1.84
N LYS A 228 23.13 -23.14 -2.31
CA LYS A 228 24.07 -22.37 -1.51
C LYS A 228 23.48 -21.04 -1.03
N LYS A 229 22.74 -20.35 -1.89
CA LYS A 229 22.04 -19.10 -1.53
C LYS A 229 20.86 -19.33 -0.58
N ASP A 230 20.16 -20.45 -0.72
CA ASP A 230 19.08 -20.84 0.20
C ASP A 230 19.59 -21.11 1.61
N ILE A 231 20.77 -21.74 1.75
CA ILE A 231 21.42 -21.93 3.05
C ILE A 231 21.74 -20.56 3.68
N VAL A 232 22.41 -19.67 2.91
CA VAL A 232 22.74 -18.32 3.39
C VAL A 232 21.47 -17.51 3.74
N LEU A 233 20.43 -17.63 2.92
CA LEU A 233 19.15 -16.96 3.20
C LEU A 233 18.53 -17.47 4.50
N THR A 234 18.56 -18.76 4.74
CA THR A 234 18.04 -19.38 5.97
C THR A 234 18.81 -18.88 7.20
N GLU A 235 20.14 -18.77 7.12
CA GLU A 235 20.98 -18.23 8.17
C GLU A 235 20.67 -16.75 8.44
N VAL A 236 20.56 -15.94 7.39
CA VAL A 236 20.24 -14.51 7.50
C VAL A 236 18.84 -14.30 8.08
N VAL A 237 17.87 -15.12 7.71
CA VAL A 237 16.52 -15.07 8.28
C VAL A 237 16.55 -15.37 9.78
N ALA A 238 17.25 -16.41 10.18
CA ALA A 238 17.40 -16.78 11.60
C ALA A 238 18.12 -15.67 12.41
N GLU A 239 19.18 -15.07 11.83
CA GLU A 239 19.88 -13.94 12.46
C GLU A 239 18.97 -12.70 12.59
N ASN A 240 18.17 -12.40 11.58
CA ASN A 240 17.19 -11.32 11.64
C ASN A 240 16.12 -11.54 12.71
N GLU A 241 15.65 -12.76 12.90
CA GLU A 241 14.70 -13.08 13.97
C GLU A 241 15.35 -12.91 15.34
N ALA A 242 16.58 -13.37 15.52
CA ALA A 242 17.34 -13.18 16.74
C ALA A 242 17.60 -11.69 17.05
N LEU A 243 17.89 -10.88 16.02
CA LEU A 243 18.07 -9.43 16.17
C LEU A 243 16.77 -8.74 16.57
N LYS A 244 15.63 -9.13 16.01
CA LYS A 244 14.31 -8.59 16.38
C LYS A 244 13.99 -8.88 17.85
N GLU A 245 14.26 -10.08 18.31
CA GLU A 245 14.04 -10.43 19.72
C GLU A 245 14.96 -9.64 20.66
N ARG A 246 16.22 -9.44 20.27
CA ARG A 246 17.14 -8.59 21.04
C ARG A 246 16.70 -7.12 21.07
N LEU A 247 16.20 -6.58 19.95
CA LEU A 247 15.62 -5.24 19.89
C LEU A 247 14.46 -5.09 20.85
N LYS A 248 13.53 -6.05 20.86
CA LYS A 248 12.40 -6.06 21.78
C LYS A 248 12.82 -6.02 23.23
N VAL A 249 13.82 -6.83 23.62
CA VAL A 249 14.37 -6.83 25.00
C VAL A 249 15.01 -5.48 25.36
N ILE A 250 15.66 -4.81 24.39
CA ILE A 250 16.25 -3.48 24.62
C ILE A 250 15.16 -2.44 24.82
N GLU A 251 14.13 -2.44 23.98
CA GLU A 251 12.98 -1.54 24.09
C GLU A 251 12.25 -1.70 25.42
N GLU A 252 12.01 -2.94 25.85
CA GLU A 252 11.41 -3.23 27.16
C GLU A 252 12.25 -2.71 28.32
N LYS A 253 13.59 -2.83 28.23
CA LYS A 253 14.50 -2.27 29.27
C LYS A 253 14.48 -0.75 29.27
N GLU A 254 14.51 -0.11 28.10
CA GLU A 254 14.44 1.34 28.03
C GLU A 254 13.13 1.90 28.59
N VAL A 255 12.01 1.21 28.36
CA VAL A 255 10.73 1.59 28.93
C VAL A 255 10.78 1.45 30.46
N ALA A 256 11.26 0.33 30.97
CA ALA A 256 11.37 0.09 32.40
C ALA A 256 12.31 1.09 33.10
N GLU A 257 13.43 1.46 32.47
CA GLU A 257 14.35 2.49 32.99
C GLU A 257 13.70 3.87 33.01
N LYS A 258 12.93 4.23 31.97
CA LYS A 258 12.18 5.50 31.91
C LYS A 258 11.09 5.57 32.98
N GLU A 259 10.35 4.49 33.18
CA GLU A 259 9.34 4.40 34.25
C GLU A 259 9.96 4.55 35.62
N LYS A 260 11.08 3.86 35.89
CA LYS A 260 11.81 3.97 37.13
C LYS A 260 12.34 5.37 37.39
N ALA A 261 12.93 6.01 36.36
CA ALA A 261 13.41 7.37 36.46
C ALA A 261 12.27 8.38 36.73
N ALA A 262 11.10 8.17 36.08
CA ALA A 262 9.92 8.99 36.32
C ALA A 262 9.37 8.83 37.75
N GLU A 263 9.36 7.63 38.28
CA GLU A 263 8.94 7.34 39.64
C GLU A 263 9.92 7.94 40.68
N GLU A 264 11.22 7.81 40.44
CA GLU A 264 12.24 8.44 41.29
C GLU A 264 12.11 9.98 41.30
N LEU A 265 11.86 10.59 40.12
CA LEU A 265 11.63 12.03 40.01
C LEU A 265 10.38 12.46 40.75
N LYS A 266 9.29 11.69 40.64
CA LYS A 266 8.04 11.94 41.36
C LYS A 266 8.24 11.87 42.88
N ASN A 267 8.97 10.87 43.36
CA ASN A 267 9.25 10.72 44.79
C ASN A 267 10.11 11.90 45.31
N LYS A 268 11.11 12.34 44.54
CA LYS A 268 11.89 13.54 44.88
C LYS A 268 11.04 14.80 44.91
N ALA A 269 10.11 14.95 43.96
CA ALA A 269 9.18 16.08 43.93
C ALA A 269 8.26 16.10 45.15
N ILE A 270 7.71 14.95 45.55
CA ILE A 270 6.89 14.80 46.74
C ILE A 270 7.69 15.21 47.99
N GLU A 271 8.89 14.66 48.18
CA GLU A 271 9.77 14.97 49.33
C GLU A 271 10.11 16.48 49.41
N LEU A 272 10.45 17.09 48.27
CA LEU A 272 10.73 18.51 48.17
C LEU A 272 9.53 19.34 48.65
N VAL A 273 8.35 19.04 48.18
CA VAL A 273 7.14 19.81 48.51
C VAL A 273 6.70 19.55 49.96
N GLU A 274 6.77 18.33 50.46
CA GLU A 274 6.44 18.02 51.86
C GLU A 274 7.36 18.67 52.86
N ASN A 275 8.66 18.75 52.53
CA ASN A 275 9.62 19.51 53.33
C ASN A 275 9.33 21.02 53.33
N ALA A 276 8.96 21.57 52.17
CA ALA A 276 8.56 22.97 52.02
C ALA A 276 7.30 23.34 52.82
N ILE A 277 6.33 22.38 52.93
CA ILE A 277 5.12 22.55 53.74
C ILE A 277 5.49 22.55 55.24
N LYS A 278 6.34 21.60 55.68
CA LYS A 278 6.86 21.56 57.06
C LYS A 278 7.57 22.84 57.47
N GLU A 279 8.31 23.42 56.52
CA GLU A 279 9.01 24.71 56.72
C GLU A 279 8.07 25.93 56.59
N LYS A 280 6.78 25.73 56.37
CA LYS A 280 5.77 26.76 56.16
C LYS A 280 6.07 27.69 54.98
N LYS A 281 6.68 27.16 53.94
CA LYS A 281 6.97 27.87 52.68
C LYS A 281 5.85 27.70 51.66
N ILE A 282 5.09 26.62 51.74
CA ILE A 282 3.96 26.28 50.83
C ILE A 282 2.73 25.93 51.70
N LEU A 283 1.56 26.26 51.25
CA LEU A 283 0.29 25.85 51.88
C LEU A 283 -0.05 24.39 51.51
N GLU A 284 -0.70 23.67 52.42
CA GLU A 284 -1.17 22.29 52.18
C GLU A 284 -2.12 22.22 50.95
N ALA A 285 -2.93 23.26 50.74
CA ALA A 285 -3.85 23.36 49.60
C ALA A 285 -3.14 23.46 48.22
N GLU A 286 -1.85 23.79 48.21
CA GLU A 286 -1.04 23.92 46.97
C GLU A 286 -0.15 22.68 46.72
N LYS A 287 -0.23 21.66 47.59
CA LYS A 287 0.62 20.47 47.56
C LYS A 287 0.62 19.78 46.19
N ASP A 288 -0.56 19.38 45.71
CA ASP A 288 -0.67 18.59 44.49
C ASP A 288 -0.23 19.35 43.26
N SER A 289 -0.61 20.61 43.11
CA SER A 289 -0.20 21.45 41.98
C SER A 289 1.30 21.73 41.97
N THR A 290 1.92 21.85 43.15
CA THR A 290 3.35 22.08 43.26
C THR A 290 4.15 20.79 42.98
N ILE A 291 3.63 19.63 43.39
CA ILE A 291 4.22 18.32 43.02
C ILE A 291 4.19 18.17 41.52
N GLU A 292 3.08 18.42 40.86
CA GLU A 292 2.96 18.32 39.38
C GLU A 292 3.94 19.26 38.67
N MET A 293 4.09 20.50 39.13
CA MET A 293 5.09 21.42 38.59
C MET A 293 6.51 20.91 38.84
N ALA A 294 6.80 20.34 39.99
CA ALA A 294 8.12 19.81 40.31
C ALA A 294 8.48 18.55 39.52
N VAL A 295 7.50 17.69 39.20
CA VAL A 295 7.70 16.55 38.27
C VAL A 295 8.05 17.03 36.88
N ASN A 296 7.44 18.11 36.40
CA ASN A 296 7.70 18.68 35.08
C ASN A 296 9.01 19.50 35.00
N ASN A 297 9.40 20.15 36.06
CA ASN A 297 10.65 20.95 36.15
C ASN A 297 11.16 21.08 37.59
N PHE A 298 11.86 20.03 38.04
CA PHE A 298 12.32 19.89 39.42
C PHE A 298 13.24 21.05 39.86
N GLU A 299 14.27 21.40 39.05
CA GLU A 299 15.22 22.43 39.39
C GLU A 299 14.60 23.83 39.52
N PHE A 300 13.64 24.13 38.66
CA PHE A 300 12.93 25.39 38.70
C PHE A 300 12.13 25.51 40.00
N VAL A 301 11.37 24.50 40.36
CA VAL A 301 10.51 24.48 41.56
C VAL A 301 11.39 24.50 42.83
N ALA A 302 12.44 23.70 42.87
CA ALA A 302 13.38 23.70 43.98
C ALA A 302 14.03 25.08 44.21
N ASN A 303 14.42 25.76 43.13
CA ASN A 303 14.98 27.11 43.19
C ASN A 303 13.93 28.16 43.64
N MET A 304 12.68 28.00 43.20
CA MET A 304 11.57 28.86 43.66
C MET A 304 11.34 28.71 45.18
N ILE A 305 11.19 27.46 45.66
CA ILE A 305 10.97 27.15 47.08
C ILE A 305 12.12 27.68 47.93
N SER A 306 13.36 27.59 47.47
CA SER A 306 14.54 28.07 48.19
C SER A 306 14.50 29.59 48.46
N LYS A 307 13.83 30.36 47.63
CA LYS A 307 13.70 31.83 47.73
C LYS A 307 12.52 32.30 48.60
N ILE A 308 11.64 31.38 49.03
CA ILE A 308 10.48 31.71 49.85
C ILE A 308 10.88 31.70 51.32
N ASN A 309 10.69 32.85 52.02
CA ASN A 309 10.98 33.01 53.43
C ASN A 309 9.76 32.75 54.34
N ASN A 310 8.53 32.91 53.83
CA ASN A 310 7.26 32.62 54.53
C ASN A 310 6.10 32.41 53.54
N VAL A 311 4.95 31.91 54.05
CA VAL A 311 3.76 31.59 53.21
C VAL A 311 3.23 32.77 52.42
N LYS A 312 3.41 34.01 52.89
CA LYS A 312 2.95 35.22 52.17
C LYS A 312 3.79 35.49 50.92
N ASP A 313 5.06 35.06 50.92
CA ASP A 313 5.92 35.15 49.75
C ASP A 313 5.63 34.04 48.75
N ALA A 314 5.16 32.87 49.21
CA ALA A 314 4.77 31.76 48.36
C ALA A 314 3.64 32.14 47.37
N ALA A 315 2.61 32.82 47.84
CA ALA A 315 1.51 33.25 47.01
C ALA A 315 1.90 34.17 45.84
N LYS A 316 3.01 34.92 45.98
CA LYS A 316 3.58 35.74 44.90
C LYS A 316 4.40 34.95 43.90
N VAL A 317 5.06 33.90 44.36
CA VAL A 317 5.95 33.06 43.52
C VAL A 317 5.17 32.04 42.70
N PHE A 318 4.08 31.52 43.27
CA PHE A 318 3.21 30.54 42.63
C PHE A 318 1.97 31.13 41.90
N ASP A 319 1.96 32.44 41.63
CA ASP A 319 0.87 33.07 40.83
C ASP A 319 1.02 32.62 39.36
N VAL A 320 0.40 31.46 39.08
CA VAL A 320 0.44 30.70 37.82
C VAL A 320 -0.22 31.48 36.67
N LYS A 321 -0.88 32.59 36.93
CA LYS A 321 -1.49 33.41 35.85
C LYS A 321 -0.46 34.02 34.89
N ASN A 322 0.85 33.99 35.24
CA ASN A 322 1.89 34.59 34.42
C ASN A 322 2.77 33.61 33.63
N VAL A 323 2.59 32.29 33.72
CA VAL A 323 3.42 31.31 32.99
C VAL A 323 2.87 30.91 31.63
N SER A 324 1.62 31.25 31.31
CA SER A 324 0.97 30.86 30.05
C SER A 324 0.69 32.00 29.05
N LYS A 325 1.40 33.12 29.17
CA LYS A 325 1.30 34.21 28.18
C LYS A 325 2.60 34.38 27.42
N ASN A 326 2.82 33.52 26.46
CA ASN A 326 3.68 33.82 25.32
C ASN A 326 2.89 34.77 24.39
N GLU A 327 2.65 36.01 24.85
CA GLU A 327 1.93 37.03 24.09
C GLU A 327 2.58 37.34 22.74
N GLU A 328 3.86 37.10 22.60
CA GLU A 328 4.61 37.32 21.36
C GLU A 328 4.30 36.32 20.23
N ARG A 329 3.65 35.18 20.51
CA ARG A 329 3.40 34.14 19.50
C ARG A 329 1.93 34.01 19.11
N LYS A 330 1.04 34.78 19.74
CA LYS A 330 -0.42 34.65 19.55
C LYS A 330 -0.87 35.01 18.14
N ASP A 331 -0.13 35.88 17.47
CA ASP A 331 -0.43 36.37 16.12
C ASP A 331 0.49 35.74 15.04
N TRP A 332 1.24 34.69 15.39
CA TRP A 332 2.13 34.06 14.44
C TRP A 332 1.32 33.30 13.38
N THR A 333 1.60 33.62 12.11
CA THR A 333 1.12 32.84 10.97
C THR A 333 1.90 31.54 10.85
N ILE A 334 1.40 30.59 10.07
CA ILE A 334 2.12 29.33 9.82
C ILE A 334 3.54 29.57 9.27
N ARG A 335 3.73 30.61 8.45
CA ARG A 335 5.06 31.02 7.96
C ARG A 335 5.97 31.58 9.03
N ASP A 336 5.42 32.24 10.03
CA ASP A 336 6.21 32.72 11.16
C ASP A 336 6.73 31.55 11.98
N TRP A 337 5.88 30.56 12.21
CA TRP A 337 6.24 29.32 12.88
C TRP A 337 7.30 28.54 12.09
N GLU A 338 7.12 28.36 10.76
CA GLU A 338 8.09 27.68 9.89
C GLU A 338 9.49 28.33 9.93
N LYS A 339 9.55 29.65 10.00
CA LYS A 339 10.82 30.40 9.99
C LYS A 339 11.46 30.54 11.36
N LYS A 340 10.67 30.77 12.41
CA LYS A 340 11.17 31.18 13.72
C LYS A 340 11.24 30.05 14.73
N ASP A 341 10.33 29.03 14.61
CA ASP A 341 10.29 27.87 15.50
C ASP A 341 9.65 26.64 14.80
N PRO A 342 10.37 26.01 13.86
CA PRO A 342 9.87 24.82 13.13
C PRO A 342 9.51 23.66 14.05
N ASN A 343 10.26 23.48 15.15
CA ASN A 343 10.01 22.42 16.12
C ASN A 343 8.72 22.65 16.91
N GLY A 344 8.43 23.90 17.26
CA GLY A 344 7.17 24.30 17.88
C GLY A 344 5.98 24.05 16.95
N LEU A 345 6.13 24.28 15.65
CA LEU A 345 5.09 23.99 14.66
C LEU A 345 4.79 22.50 14.55
N VAL A 346 5.81 21.65 14.55
CA VAL A 346 5.65 20.19 14.56
C VAL A 346 4.92 19.72 15.82
N LYS A 347 5.22 20.33 16.97
CA LYS A 347 4.54 20.06 18.24
C LYS A 347 3.05 20.43 18.18
N ILE A 348 2.70 21.60 17.67
CA ILE A 348 1.31 22.04 17.47
C ILE A 348 0.59 21.08 16.52
N LYS A 349 1.22 20.64 15.43
CA LYS A 349 0.65 19.68 14.49
C LYS A 349 0.30 18.33 15.14
N ASN A 350 1.13 17.89 16.08
CA ASN A 350 0.96 16.58 16.72
C ASN A 350 0.04 16.65 17.95
N GLU A 351 0.12 17.72 18.76
CA GLU A 351 -0.60 17.85 20.02
C GLU A 351 -1.96 18.57 19.86
N THR A 352 -2.07 19.46 18.88
CA THR A 352 -3.28 20.24 18.60
C THR A 352 -3.55 20.36 17.09
N PRO A 353 -3.89 19.25 16.42
CA PRO A 353 -4.08 19.22 14.95
C PRO A 353 -5.13 20.20 14.44
N GLU A 354 -6.14 20.50 15.24
CA GLU A 354 -7.20 21.46 14.88
C GLU A 354 -6.64 22.87 14.72
N VAL A 355 -5.80 23.33 15.66
CA VAL A 355 -5.14 24.64 15.62
C VAL A 355 -4.18 24.73 14.43
N TYR A 356 -3.43 23.66 14.17
CA TYR A 356 -2.55 23.59 13.00
C TYR A 356 -3.34 23.71 11.70
N ASN A 357 -4.43 22.96 11.56
CA ASN A 357 -5.25 22.97 10.35
C ASN A 357 -5.95 24.33 10.15
N GLU A 358 -6.34 25.00 11.22
CA GLU A 358 -6.93 26.33 11.16
C GLU A 358 -5.93 27.36 10.62
N MET A 359 -4.71 27.39 11.16
CA MET A 359 -3.61 28.23 10.67
C MET A 359 -3.22 27.90 9.22
N TYR A 360 -3.20 26.63 8.85
CA TYR A 360 -2.90 26.18 7.50
C TYR A 360 -3.96 26.62 6.50
N ASN A 361 -5.23 26.45 6.83
CA ASN A 361 -6.36 26.84 5.99
C ASN A 361 -6.47 28.35 5.80
N GLN A 362 -6.17 29.14 6.83
CA GLN A 362 -6.14 30.61 6.73
C GLN A 362 -5.07 31.12 5.77
N PHE A 363 -4.00 30.38 5.58
CA PHE A 363 -2.88 30.80 4.75
C PHE A 363 -2.87 30.22 3.34
N TYR A 364 -3.21 28.93 3.18
CA TYR A 364 -3.07 28.18 1.91
C TYR A 364 -4.40 27.90 1.18
N LYS A 365 -5.57 28.16 1.81
CA LYS A 365 -6.88 28.05 1.15
C LYS A 365 -7.49 29.43 0.93
N LYS A 366 -6.80 30.25 0.13
CA LYS A 366 -7.40 31.43 -0.48
C LYS A 366 -7.60 31.18 -1.97
#